data_58228648fded812627554efe3f84bc39
#
_entry.id   58228648fded812627554efe3f84bc39
#
_cell.length_a   1.000
_cell.length_b   1.000
_cell.length_c   1.000
_cell.angle_alpha   90.00
_cell.angle_beta   90.00
_cell.angle_gamma   90.00
#
_symmetry.space_group_name_H-M   'P 1'
#
loop_
_entity.id
_entity.type
_entity.pdbx_description
1 polymer ?
#
loop_
_entity_poly.entity_id
_entity_poly.type
_entity_poly.pdbx_seq_one_letter_code
_entity_poly.pdbx_strand_id
1 'polypeptide(L)'
;RHHLFPKAHLNALGITERARVNAIANMAFVDWPDNASISDAAPSDYWSTMTSGMDKDRLKRQVHWHALPIGWEQLGYDEFCEKRRKLIGAVVKEGFHRLWEGDASSEGNPARLEDLIAAGESNVLEFKQSARWSHGTDKKGKSEQIIAKSISGFMNSEGGTLLIGVADDGSITGLQPDYATLSKPNRDGFELFLTQLIADKITGPSPALCAITFHELQGEDVCRVDVAGSAKPVFTCPLNSKDHTDFWVRQGNKTDQFHGTEQVEYIGEHWG
;
A
#
# COMPACT_ATOMS: atom_id res chain seq x y z
N ARG A 1 -10.17 -0.30 -11.48
CA ARG A 1 -10.22 -1.58 -12.23
C ARG A 1 -10.53 -1.29 -13.68
N HIS A 2 -9.83 -1.95 -14.59
CA HIS A 2 -9.98 -1.81 -16.03
C HIS A 2 -10.35 -3.14 -16.66
N HIS A 3 -11.13 -3.09 -17.78
CA HIS A 3 -11.40 -4.27 -18.62
C HIS A 3 -10.30 -4.41 -19.66
N LEU A 4 -9.57 -5.52 -19.66
CA LEU A 4 -8.54 -5.79 -20.68
C LEU A 4 -9.12 -5.91 -22.07
N PHE A 5 -10.32 -6.46 -22.18
CA PHE A 5 -11.17 -6.32 -23.36
C PHE A 5 -12.26 -5.30 -23.04
N PRO A 6 -12.18 -4.06 -23.54
CA PRO A 6 -13.12 -3.00 -23.23
C PRO A 6 -14.57 -3.37 -23.53
N LYS A 7 -15.49 -2.84 -22.73
CA LYS A 7 -16.93 -3.15 -22.90
C LYS A 7 -17.47 -2.84 -24.28
N ALA A 8 -17.08 -1.69 -24.84
CA ALA A 8 -17.51 -1.30 -26.17
C ALA A 8 -16.99 -2.26 -27.25
N HIS A 9 -15.72 -2.70 -27.13
CA HIS A 9 -15.13 -3.69 -28.01
C HIS A 9 -15.87 -5.04 -27.91
N LEU A 10 -16.14 -5.53 -26.69
CA LEU A 10 -16.91 -6.78 -26.49
C LEU A 10 -18.33 -6.69 -27.05
N ASN A 11 -19.00 -5.55 -26.88
CA ASN A 11 -20.33 -5.32 -27.44
C ASN A 11 -20.32 -5.38 -28.95
N ALA A 12 -19.31 -4.83 -29.62
CA ALA A 12 -19.13 -4.93 -31.07
C ALA A 12 -18.92 -6.39 -31.55
N LEU A 13 -18.36 -7.24 -30.69
CA LEU A 13 -18.21 -8.69 -30.94
C LEU A 13 -19.48 -9.50 -30.55
N GLY A 14 -20.56 -8.85 -30.15
CA GLY A 14 -21.80 -9.51 -29.73
C GLY A 14 -21.77 -10.09 -28.31
N ILE A 15 -20.74 -9.79 -27.51
CA ILE A 15 -20.59 -10.27 -26.12
C ILE A 15 -21.15 -9.20 -25.20
N THR A 16 -22.43 -9.33 -24.84
CA THR A 16 -23.18 -8.33 -24.04
C THR A 16 -23.56 -8.81 -22.65
N GLU A 17 -23.44 -10.10 -22.36
CA GLU A 17 -23.78 -10.66 -21.07
C GLU A 17 -22.93 -10.07 -19.96
N ARG A 18 -23.56 -9.43 -18.97
CA ARG A 18 -22.89 -8.74 -17.87
C ARG A 18 -21.89 -9.64 -17.11
N ALA A 19 -22.23 -10.91 -16.89
CA ALA A 19 -21.36 -11.86 -16.19
C ALA A 19 -20.09 -12.18 -17.00
N ARG A 20 -20.21 -12.28 -18.32
CA ARG A 20 -19.07 -12.50 -19.21
C ARG A 20 -18.21 -11.25 -19.31
N VAL A 21 -18.80 -10.10 -19.59
CA VAL A 21 -18.07 -8.83 -19.71
C VAL A 21 -17.28 -8.49 -18.43
N ASN A 22 -17.89 -8.71 -17.27
CA ASN A 22 -17.27 -8.44 -15.95
C ASN A 22 -16.58 -9.67 -15.33
N ALA A 23 -16.22 -10.67 -16.14
CA ALA A 23 -15.45 -11.81 -15.65
C ALA A 23 -14.14 -11.36 -15.00
N ILE A 24 -13.74 -11.97 -13.87
CA ILE A 24 -12.48 -11.65 -13.19
C ILE A 24 -11.28 -11.76 -14.13
N ALA A 25 -11.34 -12.71 -15.07
CA ALA A 25 -10.33 -12.88 -16.10
C ALA A 25 -10.26 -11.72 -17.11
N ASN A 26 -11.23 -10.81 -17.12
CA ASN A 26 -11.21 -9.60 -17.94
C ASN A 26 -10.81 -8.34 -17.15
N MET A 27 -10.55 -8.45 -15.85
CA MET A 27 -10.23 -7.31 -15.00
C MET A 27 -8.74 -7.20 -14.71
N ALA A 28 -8.20 -5.97 -14.75
CA ALA A 28 -6.86 -5.65 -14.29
C ALA A 28 -6.87 -4.35 -13.48
N PHE A 29 -5.82 -4.12 -12.69
CA PHE A 29 -5.52 -2.83 -12.10
C PHE A 29 -4.63 -2.08 -13.09
N VAL A 30 -5.03 -0.87 -13.45
CA VAL A 30 -4.32 0.02 -14.38
C VAL A 30 -4.43 1.42 -13.79
N ASP A 31 -3.37 2.21 -13.90
CA ASP A 31 -3.36 3.59 -13.48
C ASP A 31 -4.36 4.43 -14.27
N TRP A 32 -4.85 5.51 -13.67
CA TRP A 32 -5.92 6.31 -14.26
C TRP A 32 -5.56 6.92 -15.63
N PRO A 33 -4.37 7.48 -15.84
CA PRO A 33 -3.95 7.98 -17.15
C PRO A 33 -3.94 6.90 -18.23
N ASP A 34 -3.44 5.70 -17.90
CA ASP A 34 -3.39 4.56 -18.80
C ASP A 34 -4.81 4.07 -19.14
N ASN A 35 -5.70 4.01 -18.13
CA ASN A 35 -7.10 3.65 -18.34
C ASN A 35 -7.82 4.61 -19.30
N ALA A 36 -7.57 5.90 -19.19
CA ALA A 36 -8.14 6.91 -20.08
C ALA A 36 -7.61 6.77 -21.52
N SER A 37 -6.35 6.39 -21.69
CA SER A 37 -5.73 6.20 -23.01
C SER A 37 -6.20 4.93 -23.74
N ILE A 38 -6.57 3.88 -22.99
CA ILE A 38 -7.09 2.63 -23.55
C ILE A 38 -8.49 2.82 -24.16
N SER A 39 -9.35 3.58 -23.46
CA SER A 39 -10.74 3.84 -23.90
C SER A 39 -11.48 2.56 -24.29
N ASP A 40 -11.91 2.45 -25.55
CA ASP A 40 -12.65 1.32 -26.16
C ASP A 40 -11.86 0.58 -27.25
N ALA A 41 -10.57 0.86 -27.39
CA ALA A 41 -9.69 0.25 -28.37
C ALA A 41 -9.56 -1.28 -28.18
N ALA A 42 -9.34 -1.99 -29.28
CA ALA A 42 -9.05 -3.43 -29.20
C ALA A 42 -7.73 -3.70 -28.46
N PRO A 43 -7.60 -4.84 -27.74
CA PRO A 43 -6.35 -5.19 -27.06
C PRO A 43 -5.10 -5.12 -27.96
N SER A 44 -5.20 -5.58 -29.20
CA SER A 44 -4.14 -5.51 -30.22
C SER A 44 -3.66 -4.09 -30.49
N ASP A 45 -4.55 -3.11 -30.39
CA ASP A 45 -4.27 -1.72 -30.77
C ASP A 45 -3.60 -0.96 -29.63
N TYR A 46 -4.11 -1.11 -28.40
CA TYR A 46 -3.58 -0.35 -27.26
C TYR A 46 -2.36 -1.00 -26.60
N TRP A 47 -2.26 -2.35 -26.58
CA TRP A 47 -1.20 -3.04 -25.86
C TRP A 47 0.20 -2.67 -26.34
N SER A 48 0.40 -2.60 -27.65
CA SER A 48 1.69 -2.21 -28.24
C SER A 48 2.08 -0.78 -27.85
N THR A 49 1.11 0.13 -27.79
CA THR A 49 1.32 1.52 -27.40
C THR A 49 1.69 1.63 -25.91
N MET A 50 0.95 0.95 -25.04
CA MET A 50 1.22 0.93 -23.59
C MET A 50 2.58 0.33 -23.23
N THR A 51 3.06 -0.63 -24.00
CA THR A 51 4.32 -1.31 -23.72
C THR A 51 5.52 -0.71 -24.46
N SER A 52 5.29 0.26 -25.35
CA SER A 52 6.30 0.92 -26.16
C SER A 52 7.25 1.72 -25.31
N GLY A 53 8.19 1.46 -24.73
CA GLY A 53 9.09 2.19 -23.83
C GLY A 53 9.31 1.48 -22.51
N MET A 54 8.66 0.34 -22.28
CA MET A 54 8.98 -0.51 -21.15
C MET A 54 10.24 -1.33 -21.46
N ASP A 55 11.15 -1.40 -20.50
CA ASP A 55 12.24 -2.36 -20.57
C ASP A 55 11.71 -3.80 -20.49
N LYS A 56 12.49 -4.75 -21.01
CA LYS A 56 12.06 -6.15 -21.14
C LYS A 56 11.75 -6.81 -19.79
N ASP A 57 12.48 -6.46 -18.73
CA ASP A 57 12.29 -7.09 -17.42
C ASP A 57 11.06 -6.50 -16.74
N ARG A 58 10.81 -5.22 -16.89
CA ARG A 58 9.56 -4.59 -16.44
C ARG A 58 8.35 -5.19 -17.14
N LEU A 59 8.40 -5.32 -18.47
CA LEU A 59 7.34 -5.93 -19.26
C LEU A 59 7.09 -7.38 -18.81
N LYS A 60 8.13 -8.18 -18.64
CA LYS A 60 8.03 -9.57 -18.16
C LYS A 60 7.37 -9.66 -16.81
N ARG A 61 7.75 -8.79 -15.84
CA ARG A 61 7.10 -8.71 -14.53
C ARG A 61 5.63 -8.33 -14.62
N GLN A 62 5.28 -7.34 -15.45
CA GLN A 62 3.90 -6.92 -15.68
C GLN A 62 3.05 -8.07 -16.24
N VAL A 63 3.51 -8.73 -17.29
CA VAL A 63 2.82 -9.89 -17.91
C VAL A 63 2.62 -11.00 -16.87
N HIS A 64 3.63 -11.32 -16.07
CA HIS A 64 3.56 -12.36 -15.05
C HIS A 64 2.53 -12.02 -13.96
N TRP A 65 2.69 -10.88 -13.28
CA TRP A 65 1.82 -10.53 -12.14
C TRP A 65 0.39 -10.16 -12.53
N HIS A 66 0.17 -9.70 -13.75
CA HIS A 66 -1.17 -9.53 -14.31
C HIS A 66 -1.75 -10.85 -14.88
N ALA A 67 -0.99 -11.94 -14.77
CA ALA A 67 -1.38 -13.26 -15.28
C ALA A 67 -1.82 -13.22 -16.76
N LEU A 68 -1.07 -12.49 -17.60
CA LEU A 68 -1.40 -12.34 -19.02
C LEU A 68 -0.82 -13.52 -19.83
N PRO A 69 -1.61 -14.22 -20.66
CA PRO A 69 -1.08 -15.21 -21.58
C PRO A 69 -0.12 -14.56 -22.59
N ILE A 70 0.89 -15.27 -23.04
CA ILE A 70 1.79 -14.77 -24.10
C ILE A 70 0.96 -14.49 -25.36
N GLY A 71 1.11 -13.29 -25.94
CA GLY A 71 0.35 -12.86 -27.12
C GLY A 71 -1.15 -12.69 -26.86
N TRP A 72 -1.53 -12.40 -25.63
CA TRP A 72 -2.92 -12.33 -25.19
C TRP A 72 -3.77 -11.33 -25.98
N GLU A 73 -3.15 -10.26 -26.44
CA GLU A 73 -3.79 -9.19 -27.23
C GLU A 73 -4.27 -9.65 -28.62
N GLN A 74 -3.79 -10.80 -29.08
CA GLN A 74 -4.20 -11.43 -30.34
C GLN A 74 -5.21 -12.58 -30.15
N LEU A 75 -5.52 -12.93 -28.89
CA LEU A 75 -6.44 -14.03 -28.60
C LEU A 75 -7.91 -13.61 -28.73
N GLY A 76 -8.76 -14.53 -29.10
CA GLY A 76 -10.20 -14.36 -28.92
C GLY A 76 -10.58 -14.29 -27.45
N TYR A 77 -11.66 -13.57 -27.14
CA TYR A 77 -12.08 -13.28 -25.75
C TYR A 77 -12.24 -14.54 -24.88
N ASP A 78 -12.89 -15.57 -25.38
CA ASP A 78 -13.15 -16.80 -24.61
C ASP A 78 -11.86 -17.57 -24.35
N GLU A 79 -11.00 -17.70 -25.34
CA GLU A 79 -9.69 -18.33 -25.22
C GLU A 79 -8.78 -17.57 -24.25
N PHE A 80 -8.76 -16.24 -24.34
CA PHE A 80 -8.07 -15.38 -23.41
C PHE A 80 -8.53 -15.62 -21.98
N CYS A 81 -9.85 -15.57 -21.74
CA CYS A 81 -10.41 -15.77 -20.40
C CYS A 81 -10.09 -17.16 -19.83
N GLU A 82 -10.12 -18.21 -20.65
CA GLU A 82 -9.76 -19.57 -20.21
C GLU A 82 -8.30 -19.66 -19.80
N LYS A 83 -7.38 -19.21 -20.65
CA LYS A 83 -5.93 -19.21 -20.39
C LYS A 83 -5.60 -18.36 -19.15
N ARG A 84 -6.19 -17.17 -19.06
CA ARG A 84 -5.91 -16.25 -17.97
C ARG A 84 -6.41 -16.76 -16.61
N ARG A 85 -7.56 -17.43 -16.53
CA ARG A 85 -8.04 -18.04 -15.27
C ARG A 85 -7.02 -19.04 -14.71
N LYS A 86 -6.41 -19.86 -15.58
CA LYS A 86 -5.36 -20.81 -15.18
C LYS A 86 -4.13 -20.08 -14.64
N LEU A 87 -3.71 -19.02 -15.33
CA LEU A 87 -2.56 -18.19 -14.90
C LEU A 87 -2.84 -17.42 -13.61
N ILE A 88 -4.05 -16.86 -13.43
CA ILE A 88 -4.44 -16.22 -12.15
C ILE A 88 -4.32 -17.24 -11.01
N GLY A 89 -4.81 -18.47 -11.19
CA GLY A 89 -4.67 -19.52 -10.17
C GLY A 89 -3.20 -19.84 -9.85
N ALA A 90 -2.33 -19.88 -10.87
CA ALA A 90 -0.89 -20.11 -10.69
C ALA A 90 -0.21 -18.95 -9.93
N VAL A 91 -0.49 -17.70 -10.32
CA VAL A 91 0.08 -16.49 -9.67
C VAL A 91 -0.40 -16.36 -8.23
N VAL A 92 -1.69 -16.62 -7.95
CA VAL A 92 -2.22 -16.61 -6.57
C VAL A 92 -1.55 -17.70 -5.73
N LYS A 93 -1.39 -18.92 -6.28
CA LYS A 93 -0.69 -19.99 -5.59
C LYS A 93 0.77 -19.64 -5.33
N GLU A 94 1.47 -19.07 -6.30
CA GLU A 94 2.85 -18.60 -6.15
C GLU A 94 2.96 -17.53 -5.06
N GLY A 95 2.09 -16.52 -5.08
CA GLY A 95 2.04 -15.48 -4.06
C GLY A 95 1.77 -16.05 -2.67
N PHE A 96 0.85 -17.02 -2.54
CA PHE A 96 0.57 -17.71 -1.29
C PHE A 96 1.81 -18.47 -0.77
N HIS A 97 2.50 -19.23 -1.64
CA HIS A 97 3.72 -19.95 -1.24
C HIS A 97 4.82 -18.98 -0.78
N ARG A 98 5.05 -17.89 -1.49
CA ARG A 98 6.02 -16.87 -1.11
C ARG A 98 5.73 -16.27 0.27
N LEU A 99 4.46 -15.98 0.56
CA LEU A 99 4.04 -15.48 1.87
C LEU A 99 4.16 -16.56 2.97
N TRP A 100 3.84 -17.81 2.65
CA TRP A 100 3.85 -18.92 3.61
C TRP A 100 5.27 -19.40 3.95
N GLU A 101 6.13 -19.49 2.95
CA GLU A 101 7.49 -20.00 3.12
C GLU A 101 8.46 -18.93 3.66
N GLY A 102 7.98 -17.69 3.85
CA GLY A 102 8.79 -16.61 4.38
C GLY A 102 9.99 -16.28 3.48
N ASP A 103 9.80 -16.44 2.15
CA ASP A 103 10.90 -16.32 1.19
C ASP A 103 11.41 -14.88 1.13
N ALA A 104 12.49 -14.64 1.87
CA ALA A 104 13.26 -13.40 1.84
C ALA A 104 14.00 -13.18 0.50
N SER A 105 13.82 -14.08 -0.48
CA SER A 105 14.51 -14.06 -1.78
C SER A 105 13.60 -13.66 -2.95
N SER A 106 12.37 -13.18 -2.69
CA SER A 106 11.44 -12.86 -3.76
C SER A 106 11.82 -11.57 -4.51
N GLU A 107 12.19 -11.72 -5.76
CA GLU A 107 12.34 -10.65 -6.77
C GLU A 107 10.98 -10.01 -7.20
N GLY A 108 10.04 -9.94 -6.31
CA GLY A 108 8.84 -9.12 -6.36
C GLY A 108 8.84 -8.24 -5.12
N ASN A 109 10.01 -7.81 -4.81
CA ASN A 109 10.46 -7.16 -3.60
C ASN A 109 9.62 -5.93 -3.27
N PRO A 110 8.95 -5.85 -2.11
CA PRO A 110 8.90 -4.55 -1.48
C PRO A 110 10.36 -4.05 -1.45
N ALA A 111 10.66 -2.93 -2.08
CA ALA A 111 12.00 -2.39 -2.25
C ALA A 111 12.85 -2.71 -1.01
N ARG A 112 14.07 -3.22 -1.21
CA ARG A 112 14.93 -3.57 -0.07
C ARG A 112 14.89 -2.39 0.88
N LEU A 113 14.88 -2.64 2.17
CA LEU A 113 14.71 -1.56 3.14
C LEU A 113 15.76 -0.45 2.94
N GLU A 114 16.97 -0.85 2.53
CA GLU A 114 18.05 0.06 2.18
C GLU A 114 17.71 0.94 0.97
N ASP A 115 17.03 0.38 -0.04
CA ASP A 115 16.63 1.13 -1.24
C ASP A 115 15.51 2.14 -0.90
N LEU A 116 14.58 1.77 -0.01
CA LEU A 116 13.57 2.68 0.51
C LEU A 116 14.22 3.83 1.29
N ILE A 117 15.15 3.53 2.19
CA ILE A 117 15.85 4.54 2.97
C ILE A 117 16.67 5.46 2.08
N ALA A 118 17.37 4.91 1.07
CA ALA A 118 18.14 5.69 0.11
C ALA A 118 17.26 6.61 -0.76
N ALA A 119 16.01 6.22 -1.03
CA ALA A 119 15.07 7.04 -1.79
C ALA A 119 14.54 8.25 -0.98
N GLY A 120 14.62 8.20 0.35
CA GLY A 120 14.12 9.25 1.25
C GLY A 120 12.60 9.27 1.40
N GLU A 121 12.12 10.15 2.27
CA GLU A 121 10.69 10.33 2.53
C GLU A 121 9.92 10.80 1.29
N SER A 122 8.67 10.33 1.16
CA SER A 122 7.80 10.64 0.02
C SER A 122 6.32 10.65 0.42
N ASN A 123 5.42 10.73 -0.57
CA ASN A 123 3.98 10.60 -0.31
C ASN A 123 3.57 9.22 0.24
N VAL A 124 4.39 8.20 0.05
CA VAL A 124 4.12 6.82 0.49
C VAL A 124 5.17 6.26 1.45
N LEU A 125 6.13 7.08 1.89
CA LEU A 125 7.21 6.67 2.78
C LEU A 125 7.50 7.75 3.83
N GLU A 126 7.57 7.34 5.09
CA GLU A 126 7.85 8.22 6.23
C GLU A 126 8.85 7.56 7.17
N PHE A 127 9.77 8.35 7.74
CA PHE A 127 10.75 7.89 8.72
C PHE A 127 10.43 8.45 10.10
N LYS A 128 10.63 7.64 11.12
CA LYS A 128 10.56 8.08 12.51
C LYS A 128 11.66 7.40 13.33
N GLN A 129 12.43 8.23 14.03
CA GLN A 129 13.51 7.75 14.88
C GLN A 129 13.02 6.82 15.99
N SER A 130 11.82 7.04 16.49
CA SER A 130 11.27 6.37 17.66
C SER A 130 9.75 6.47 17.66
N ALA A 131 9.09 5.47 18.21
CA ALA A 131 7.65 5.48 18.43
C ALA A 131 7.28 5.94 19.85
N ARG A 132 8.17 5.80 20.82
CA ARG A 132 7.85 6.02 22.21
C ARG A 132 8.88 6.85 22.96
N TRP A 133 10.16 6.67 22.64
CA TRP A 133 11.23 7.38 23.30
C TRP A 133 11.42 8.76 22.68
N SER A 134 11.48 9.82 23.49
CA SER A 134 11.74 11.18 23.03
C SER A 134 13.09 11.68 23.53
N HIS A 135 13.95 12.13 22.61
CA HIS A 135 15.23 12.77 22.94
C HIS A 135 15.01 14.05 23.76
N GLY A 136 14.93 13.91 25.10
CA GLY A 136 15.11 15.05 26.06
C GLY A 136 14.03 16.11 26.12
N THR A 137 12.87 15.96 25.49
CA THR A 137 11.74 16.88 25.62
C THR A 137 10.49 16.14 26.07
N ASP A 138 10.35 15.99 27.36
CA ASP A 138 9.33 15.19 28.02
C ASP A 138 7.92 15.73 27.87
N LYS A 139 7.26 15.37 26.78
CA LYS A 139 5.81 15.19 26.83
C LYS A 139 5.51 13.74 26.52
N LYS A 140 5.33 12.94 27.59
CA LYS A 140 4.90 11.54 27.53
C LYS A 140 3.75 11.40 26.53
N GLY A 141 3.91 10.50 25.54
CA GLY A 141 2.89 10.24 24.53
C GLY A 141 2.96 11.13 23.27
N LYS A 142 3.89 12.09 23.16
CA LYS A 142 4.02 12.91 21.93
C LYS A 142 4.49 12.09 20.74
N SER A 143 5.46 11.21 20.94
CA SER A 143 5.95 10.31 19.89
C SER A 143 4.84 9.34 19.43
N GLU A 144 4.10 8.77 20.37
CA GLU A 144 2.96 7.90 20.10
C GLU A 144 1.89 8.59 19.24
N GLN A 145 1.62 9.88 19.50
CA GLN A 145 0.68 10.66 18.71
C GLN A 145 1.20 10.95 17.28
N ILE A 146 2.50 11.17 17.12
CA ILE A 146 3.15 11.34 15.83
C ILE A 146 3.01 10.05 14.98
N ILE A 147 3.22 8.89 15.59
CA ILE A 147 3.02 7.59 14.93
C ILE A 147 1.55 7.42 14.49
N ALA A 148 0.60 7.67 15.39
CA ALA A 148 -0.82 7.58 15.06
C ALA A 148 -1.22 8.56 13.94
N LYS A 149 -0.69 9.79 13.95
CA LYS A 149 -0.86 10.79 12.90
C LYS A 149 -0.36 10.27 11.54
N SER A 150 0.88 9.76 11.47
CA SER A 150 1.46 9.26 10.22
C SER A 150 0.67 8.08 9.65
N ILE A 151 0.31 7.11 10.51
CA ILE A 151 -0.47 5.93 10.11
C ILE A 151 -1.86 6.34 9.63
N SER A 152 -2.59 7.20 10.36
CA SER A 152 -3.92 7.65 9.94
C SER A 152 -3.87 8.48 8.65
N GLY A 153 -2.82 9.27 8.46
CA GLY A 153 -2.59 10.01 7.21
C GLY A 153 -2.42 9.09 6.00
N PHE A 154 -1.70 7.98 6.15
CA PHE A 154 -1.60 6.95 5.12
C PHE A 154 -2.94 6.24 4.90
N MET A 155 -3.66 5.88 5.96
CA MET A 155 -4.98 5.23 5.84
C MET A 155 -6.01 6.09 5.11
N ASN A 156 -5.97 7.41 5.32
CA ASN A 156 -6.86 8.36 4.64
C ASN A 156 -6.38 8.77 3.24
N SER A 157 -5.30 8.16 2.77
CA SER A 157 -4.75 8.37 1.43
C SER A 157 -4.59 7.00 0.74
N GLU A 158 -3.59 6.84 -0.10
CA GLU A 158 -3.36 5.62 -0.88
C GLU A 158 -2.62 4.51 -0.11
N GLY A 159 -2.42 4.69 1.19
CA GLY A 159 -1.55 3.84 1.99
C GLY A 159 -0.10 4.32 1.96
N GLY A 160 0.79 3.52 2.53
CA GLY A 160 2.23 3.83 2.56
C GLY A 160 3.00 2.98 3.56
N THR A 161 4.27 3.30 3.72
CA THR A 161 5.19 2.61 4.63
C THR A 161 5.75 3.60 5.66
N LEU A 162 5.67 3.24 6.92
CA LEU A 162 6.32 3.94 8.02
C LEU A 162 7.51 3.10 8.50
N LEU A 163 8.70 3.69 8.49
CA LEU A 163 9.90 3.08 9.09
C LEU A 163 10.19 3.72 10.46
N ILE A 164 10.30 2.89 11.50
CA ILE A 164 10.62 3.33 12.87
C ILE A 164 11.99 2.78 13.23
N GLY A 165 12.84 3.62 13.81
CA GLY A 165 14.25 3.37 14.01
C GLY A 165 15.14 3.95 12.90
N VAL A 166 14.59 4.87 12.11
CA VAL A 166 15.27 5.60 11.03
C VAL A 166 15.06 7.11 11.25
N ALA A 167 16.13 7.88 11.18
CA ALA A 167 16.07 9.35 11.27
C ALA A 167 15.70 9.97 9.90
N ASP A 168 15.30 11.24 9.89
CA ASP A 168 14.89 11.97 8.69
C ASP A 168 15.99 12.05 7.61
N ASP A 169 17.28 11.94 8.02
CA ASP A 169 18.43 11.89 7.12
C ASP A 169 18.76 10.48 6.59
N GLY A 170 17.94 9.48 6.94
CA GLY A 170 18.12 8.08 6.58
C GLY A 170 19.10 7.31 7.47
N SER A 171 19.67 7.92 8.50
CA SER A 171 20.54 7.21 9.44
C SER A 171 19.75 6.22 10.30
N ILE A 172 20.34 5.03 10.54
CA ILE A 172 19.72 3.99 11.34
C ILE A 172 19.96 4.30 12.81
N THR A 173 18.88 4.53 13.54
CA THR A 173 18.92 4.82 14.98
C THR A 173 18.55 3.60 15.84
N GLY A 174 17.87 2.63 15.25
CA GLY A 174 17.44 1.42 15.90
C GLY A 174 16.29 1.60 16.89
N LEU A 175 15.85 0.48 17.49
CA LEU A 175 14.71 0.43 18.41
C LEU A 175 15.11 0.19 19.86
N GLN A 176 16.39 0.08 20.19
CA GLN A 176 16.85 -0.19 21.55
C GLN A 176 16.35 0.82 22.59
N PRO A 177 16.31 2.13 22.30
CA PRO A 177 15.73 3.12 23.22
C PRO A 177 14.23 2.91 23.47
N ASP A 178 13.48 2.52 22.44
CA ASP A 178 12.05 2.19 22.57
C ASP A 178 11.85 0.91 23.38
N TYR A 179 12.62 -0.14 23.10
CA TYR A 179 12.57 -1.41 23.83
C TYR A 179 12.78 -1.21 25.33
N ALA A 180 13.73 -0.35 25.72
CA ALA A 180 14.02 -0.06 27.13
C ALA A 180 12.83 0.55 27.89
N THR A 181 11.83 1.08 27.18
CA THR A 181 10.63 1.67 27.79
C THR A 181 9.49 0.66 27.95
N LEU A 182 9.63 -0.54 27.42
CA LEU A 182 8.59 -1.58 27.40
C LEU A 182 8.79 -2.58 28.53
N SER A 183 7.70 -3.16 29.01
CA SER A 183 7.73 -4.27 29.96
C SER A 183 8.34 -5.54 29.37
N LYS A 184 8.24 -5.72 28.06
CA LYS A 184 8.88 -6.78 27.27
C LYS A 184 9.80 -6.10 26.24
N PRO A 185 11.12 -5.96 26.54
CA PRO A 185 12.05 -5.14 25.76
C PRO A 185 12.59 -5.88 24.54
N ASN A 186 11.75 -6.21 23.59
CA ASN A 186 12.10 -6.92 22.35
C ASN A 186 11.07 -6.63 21.23
N ARG A 187 11.29 -7.24 20.04
CA ARG A 187 10.41 -7.10 18.86
C ARG A 187 8.95 -7.42 19.19
N ASP A 188 8.66 -8.53 19.86
CA ASP A 188 7.29 -8.93 20.20
C ASP A 188 6.60 -7.90 21.10
N GLY A 189 7.33 -7.37 22.10
CA GLY A 189 6.79 -6.33 22.98
C GLY A 189 6.52 -5.01 22.24
N PHE A 190 7.34 -4.68 21.25
CA PHE A 190 7.17 -3.50 20.43
C PHE A 190 6.01 -3.66 19.43
N GLU A 191 5.85 -4.82 18.83
CA GLU A 191 4.70 -5.15 17.97
C GLU A 191 3.38 -5.05 18.72
N LEU A 192 3.33 -5.64 19.93
CA LEU A 192 2.16 -5.56 20.79
C LEU A 192 1.85 -4.11 21.17
N PHE A 193 2.88 -3.32 21.53
CA PHE A 193 2.74 -1.89 21.83
C PHE A 193 2.18 -1.11 20.63
N LEU A 194 2.73 -1.31 19.40
CA LEU A 194 2.25 -0.64 18.21
C LEU A 194 0.81 -1.03 17.86
N THR A 195 0.50 -2.31 17.92
CA THR A 195 -0.86 -2.81 17.67
C THR A 195 -1.87 -2.17 18.62
N GLN A 196 -1.54 -2.09 19.91
CA GLN A 196 -2.38 -1.45 20.93
C GLN A 196 -2.49 0.06 20.69
N LEU A 197 -1.38 0.73 20.36
CA LEU A 197 -1.35 2.15 20.04
C LEU A 197 -2.30 2.47 18.88
N ILE A 198 -2.24 1.69 17.80
CA ILE A 198 -3.09 1.86 16.61
C ILE A 198 -4.56 1.66 17.00
N ALA A 199 -4.86 0.59 17.76
CA ALA A 199 -6.23 0.31 18.21
C ALA A 199 -6.80 1.40 19.12
N ASP A 200 -5.98 1.98 20.00
CA ASP A 200 -6.43 2.97 20.97
C ASP A 200 -6.51 4.39 20.38
N LYS A 201 -5.69 4.69 19.38
CA LYS A 201 -5.52 6.04 18.85
C LYS A 201 -6.19 6.30 17.52
N ILE A 202 -6.50 5.27 16.74
CA ILE A 202 -7.09 5.42 15.41
C ILE A 202 -8.43 4.70 15.37
N THR A 203 -9.46 5.37 14.85
CA THR A 203 -10.82 4.81 14.78
C THR A 203 -10.92 3.68 13.74
N GLY A 204 -11.90 2.78 13.91
CA GLY A 204 -12.21 1.70 12.98
C GLY A 204 -11.30 0.47 13.12
N PRO A 205 -11.25 -0.43 12.11
CA PRO A 205 -10.48 -1.67 12.14
C PRO A 205 -8.99 -1.43 11.81
N SER A 206 -8.42 -0.36 12.35
CA SER A 206 -7.10 0.17 11.96
C SER A 206 -5.93 -0.81 12.09
N PRO A 207 -5.83 -1.67 13.14
CA PRO A 207 -4.75 -2.65 13.20
C PRO A 207 -4.75 -3.64 12.05
N ALA A 208 -5.92 -4.00 11.51
CA ALA A 208 -6.03 -4.93 10.39
C ALA A 208 -5.52 -4.36 9.04
N LEU A 209 -5.34 -3.04 8.97
CA LEU A 209 -4.80 -2.34 7.80
C LEU A 209 -3.28 -2.15 7.88
N CYS A 210 -2.64 -2.63 8.95
CA CYS A 210 -1.21 -2.49 9.18
C CYS A 210 -0.52 -3.85 9.21
N ALA A 211 0.50 -4.03 8.37
CA ALA A 211 1.42 -5.16 8.47
C ALA A 211 2.72 -4.68 9.12
N ILE A 212 3.07 -5.26 10.28
CA ILE A 212 4.25 -4.91 11.06
C ILE A 212 5.32 -5.98 10.85
N THR A 213 6.52 -5.56 10.43
CA THR A 213 7.67 -6.45 10.23
C THR A 213 8.93 -5.81 10.82
N PHE A 214 9.92 -6.64 11.16
CA PHE A 214 11.19 -6.20 11.72
C PHE A 214 12.34 -6.62 10.82
N HIS A 215 13.26 -5.71 10.62
CA HIS A 215 14.45 -5.91 9.83
C HIS A 215 15.68 -5.52 10.64
N GLU A 216 16.80 -6.21 10.42
CA GLU A 216 18.07 -5.83 11.00
C GLU A 216 18.93 -5.12 9.95
N LEU A 217 19.32 -3.89 10.23
CA LEU A 217 20.19 -3.07 9.40
C LEU A 217 21.33 -2.53 10.24
N GLN A 218 22.56 -2.77 9.81
CA GLN A 218 23.78 -2.29 10.51
C GLN A 218 23.86 -2.76 11.97
N GLY A 219 23.25 -3.92 12.29
CA GLY A 219 23.20 -4.46 13.65
C GLY A 219 22.11 -3.88 14.53
N GLU A 220 21.24 -3.03 13.99
CA GLU A 220 20.12 -2.38 14.67
C GLU A 220 18.78 -2.87 14.12
N ASP A 221 17.77 -2.96 14.99
CA ASP A 221 16.40 -3.28 14.59
C ASP A 221 15.69 -2.05 14.01
N VAL A 222 15.08 -2.22 12.85
CA VAL A 222 14.16 -1.27 12.22
C VAL A 222 12.79 -1.91 12.09
N CYS A 223 11.75 -1.22 12.55
CA CYS A 223 10.37 -1.66 12.36
C CYS A 223 9.78 -1.02 11.10
N ARG A 224 9.25 -1.85 10.23
CA ARG A 224 8.50 -1.45 9.04
C ARG A 224 7.02 -1.69 9.28
N VAL A 225 6.21 -0.66 9.08
CA VAL A 225 4.75 -0.73 9.13
C VAL A 225 4.21 -0.39 7.75
N ASP A 226 3.73 -1.39 7.02
CA ASP A 226 3.03 -1.19 5.76
C ASP A 226 1.56 -0.95 6.05
N VAL A 227 1.06 0.20 5.63
CA VAL A 227 -0.29 0.71 5.90
C VAL A 227 -1.11 0.69 4.63
N ALA A 228 -2.22 -0.01 4.63
CA ALA A 228 -3.18 0.02 3.52
C ALA A 228 -4.11 1.24 3.62
N GLY A 229 -4.55 1.76 2.47
CA GLY A 229 -5.61 2.78 2.42
C GLY A 229 -6.92 2.24 3.01
N SER A 230 -7.62 3.05 3.78
CA SER A 230 -8.88 2.68 4.40
C SER A 230 -10.05 2.84 3.43
N ALA A 231 -11.03 1.91 3.48
CA ALA A 231 -12.27 2.03 2.72
C ALA A 231 -13.27 3.06 3.31
N LYS A 232 -12.91 3.69 4.43
CA LYS A 232 -13.72 4.71 5.13
C LYS A 232 -12.79 5.70 5.82
N PRO A 233 -13.23 6.95 6.07
CA PRO A 233 -12.46 7.91 6.84
C PRO A 233 -12.07 7.36 8.21
N VAL A 234 -10.81 7.56 8.61
CA VAL A 234 -10.33 7.24 9.95
C VAL A 234 -9.86 8.51 10.65
N PHE A 235 -10.00 8.53 11.96
CA PHE A 235 -9.68 9.69 12.79
C PHE A 235 -8.74 9.29 13.92
N THR A 236 -7.92 10.21 14.37
CA THR A 236 -7.12 10.00 15.59
C THR A 236 -7.76 10.63 16.80
N CYS A 237 -7.59 9.98 17.97
CA CYS A 237 -8.00 10.50 19.26
C CYS A 237 -6.81 11.21 19.92
N PRO A 238 -6.84 12.53 20.16
CA PRO A 238 -5.79 13.25 20.88
C PRO A 238 -5.58 12.72 22.30
N LEU A 239 -4.36 12.89 22.84
CA LEU A 239 -3.96 12.36 24.14
C LEU A 239 -4.85 12.79 25.32
N ASN A 240 -5.50 13.94 25.23
CA ASN A 240 -6.21 14.57 26.34
C ASN A 240 -7.69 14.89 26.06
N SER A 241 -8.26 14.38 25.01
CA SER A 241 -9.66 14.64 24.65
C SER A 241 -10.33 13.36 24.16
N LYS A 242 -11.43 12.99 24.80
CA LYS A 242 -12.31 11.91 24.35
C LYS A 242 -13.41 12.41 23.39
N ASP A 243 -13.60 13.73 23.35
CA ASP A 243 -14.70 14.39 22.63
C ASP A 243 -14.23 15.08 21.35
N HIS A 244 -12.94 15.01 21.04
CA HIS A 244 -12.34 15.62 19.85
C HIS A 244 -11.58 14.55 19.07
N THR A 245 -11.69 14.59 17.76
CA THR A 245 -10.96 13.72 16.83
C THR A 245 -10.29 14.56 15.77
N ASP A 246 -9.06 14.18 15.39
CA ASP A 246 -8.31 14.82 14.32
C ASP A 246 -8.39 13.99 13.04
N PHE A 247 -8.51 14.66 11.91
CA PHE A 247 -8.49 14.06 10.59
C PHE A 247 -7.21 14.42 9.85
N TRP A 248 -6.39 13.43 9.56
CA TRP A 248 -5.07 13.60 8.96
C TRP A 248 -5.04 12.98 7.56
N VAL A 249 -4.40 13.69 6.62
CA VAL A 249 -4.24 13.26 5.23
C VAL A 249 -2.77 13.38 4.82
N ARG A 250 -2.25 12.37 4.14
CA ARG A 250 -0.89 12.44 3.56
C ARG A 250 -0.93 13.23 2.27
N GLN A 251 -0.15 14.32 2.21
CA GLN A 251 0.00 15.17 1.03
C GLN A 251 1.49 15.36 0.72
N GLY A 252 1.95 14.74 -0.36
CA GLY A 252 3.38 14.71 -0.66
C GLY A 252 4.17 14.07 0.49
N ASN A 253 5.23 14.72 0.96
CA ASN A 253 6.08 14.23 2.06
C ASN A 253 5.63 14.69 3.46
N LYS A 254 4.42 15.25 3.61
CA LYS A 254 3.89 15.71 4.91
C LYS A 254 2.50 15.16 5.17
N THR A 255 2.12 15.11 6.44
CA THR A 255 0.78 14.76 6.89
C THR A 255 0.12 16.00 7.47
N ASP A 256 -0.93 16.49 6.82
CA ASP A 256 -1.67 17.68 7.20
C ASP A 256 -2.97 17.34 7.92
N GLN A 257 -3.38 18.22 8.82
CA GLN A 257 -4.66 18.12 9.51
C GLN A 257 -5.72 18.91 8.73
N PHE A 258 -6.78 18.23 8.31
CA PHE A 258 -7.91 18.85 7.64
C PHE A 258 -9.02 19.17 8.62
N HIS A 259 -9.66 20.32 8.45
CA HIS A 259 -10.71 20.83 9.30
C HIS A 259 -11.89 21.38 8.50
N GLY A 260 -13.08 21.33 9.10
CA GLY A 260 -14.27 22.02 8.57
C GLY A 260 -14.57 21.66 7.12
N THR A 261 -14.67 22.66 6.24
CA THR A 261 -15.02 22.48 4.83
C THR A 261 -14.05 21.61 4.06
N GLU A 262 -12.73 21.82 4.25
CA GLU A 262 -11.68 21.05 3.60
C GLU A 262 -11.78 19.55 3.91
N GLN A 263 -12.06 19.20 5.18
CA GLN A 263 -12.28 17.83 5.60
C GLN A 263 -13.52 17.21 4.94
N VAL A 264 -14.63 17.96 4.88
CA VAL A 264 -15.90 17.48 4.30
C VAL A 264 -15.76 17.26 2.78
N GLU A 265 -15.12 18.18 2.09
CA GLU A 265 -14.84 18.09 0.66
C GLU A 265 -13.95 16.89 0.35
N TYR A 266 -12.83 16.75 1.06
CA TYR A 266 -11.93 15.61 0.88
C TYR A 266 -12.64 14.26 1.11
N ILE A 267 -13.44 14.14 2.18
CA ILE A 267 -14.19 12.91 2.47
C ILE A 267 -15.19 12.60 1.35
N GLY A 268 -15.89 13.62 0.85
CA GLY A 268 -16.86 13.47 -0.24
C GLY A 268 -16.20 13.04 -1.56
N GLU A 269 -15.02 13.57 -1.87
CA GLU A 269 -14.29 13.24 -3.10
C GLU A 269 -13.60 11.85 -3.03
N HIS A 270 -13.12 11.46 -1.85
CA HIS A 270 -12.31 10.25 -1.70
C HIS A 270 -13.15 8.98 -1.47
N TRP A 271 -14.30 9.08 -0.78
CA TRP A 271 -15.15 7.93 -0.43
C TRP A 271 -16.62 8.08 -0.85
N GLY A 272 -17.04 9.23 -1.43
CA GLY A 272 -18.42 9.56 -1.82
C GLY A 272 -18.93 8.95 -3.13
#